data_862d3f955831d31e2fe3a7425b712186
#
_entry.id   862d3f955831d31e2fe3a7425b712186
#
_cell.length_a   1.000
_cell.length_b   1.000
_cell.length_c   1.000
_cell.angle_alpha   90.00
_cell.angle_beta   90.00
_cell.angle_gamma   90.00
#
_symmetry.space_group_name_H-M   'P 1'
#
loop_
_entity.id
_entity.type
_entity.pdbx_description
1 polymer ?
#
loop_
_entity_poly.entity_id
_entity_poly.type
_entity_poly.pdbx_seq_one_letter_code
_entity_poly.pdbx_strand_id
1 'polypeptide(L)'
;VASTELQLAQGTRTVLSDTEVDSTAAAGLVTLKRGTDHMKINNPLVKESSFIFITPKTKTNQNLFLLDQKEAEDEEKGSFTVGVDGKANDDIKFNYLIVN
;
A
#
# COMPACT_ATOMS: atom_id res chain seq x y z
N VAL A 1 -10.26 -7.84 24.27
CA VAL A 1 -10.30 -7.65 23.71
C VAL A 1 -10.06 -7.16 22.83
N ALA A 2 -9.87 -7.06 22.68
CA ALA A 2 -9.83 -6.62 22.05
C ALA A 2 -9.53 -6.48 21.09
N SER A 3 -9.40 -6.40 20.82
CA SER A 3 -9.25 -6.14 20.05
C SER A 3 -9.45 -6.17 19.11
N THR A 4 -9.60 -6.30 19.23
CA THR A 4 -9.93 -6.51 18.50
C THR A 4 -10.10 -5.96 17.43
N GLU A 5 -10.44 -5.44 17.54
CA GLU A 5 -10.87 -4.84 16.66
C GLU A 5 -10.23 -4.64 15.49
N LEU A 6 -9.44 -4.34 15.27
CA LEU A 6 -8.70 -4.08 14.06
C LEU A 6 -8.18 -5.32 13.41
N GLN A 7 -8.90 -6.40 13.58
CA GLN A 7 -8.56 -7.66 12.96
C GLN A 7 -8.77 -7.67 11.46
N LEU A 8 -9.35 -6.62 10.88
CA LEU A 8 -9.52 -6.55 9.45
C LEU A 8 -8.21 -6.60 8.69
N ALA A 9 -7.10 -6.45 9.38
CA ALA A 9 -5.79 -6.55 8.75
C ALA A 9 -5.28 -7.97 8.58
N GLN A 10 -6.07 -8.97 8.90
CA GLN A 10 -5.64 -10.35 8.81
C GLN A 10 -5.54 -10.81 7.38
N GLY A 11 -4.40 -10.76 6.81
CA GLY A 11 -4.13 -11.22 5.47
C GLY A 11 -2.69 -11.61 5.34
N THR A 12 -2.28 -12.04 4.14
CA THR A 12 -0.88 -12.36 3.88
C THR A 12 -0.22 -11.21 3.14
N ARG A 13 1.08 -11.11 3.31
CA ARG A 13 1.88 -10.13 2.60
C ARG A 13 3.17 -10.79 2.14
N THR A 14 3.49 -10.62 0.88
CA THR A 14 4.70 -11.17 0.28
C THR A 14 5.41 -10.08 -0.50
N VAL A 15 6.65 -9.79 -0.14
CA VAL A 15 7.46 -8.81 -0.84
C VAL A 15 8.00 -9.46 -2.12
N LEU A 16 7.68 -8.89 -3.27
CA LEU A 16 8.11 -9.40 -4.56
C LEU A 16 9.40 -8.75 -5.05
N SER A 17 9.55 -7.45 -4.76
CA SER A 17 10.73 -6.68 -5.15
C SER A 17 10.79 -5.41 -4.31
N ASP A 18 11.76 -4.54 -4.60
CA ASP A 18 11.87 -3.26 -3.90
C ASP A 18 10.70 -2.33 -4.19
N THR A 19 9.95 -2.59 -5.27
CA THR A 19 8.87 -1.71 -5.71
C THR A 19 7.53 -2.41 -5.83
N GLU A 20 7.43 -3.66 -5.40
CA GLU A 20 6.19 -4.42 -5.53
C GLU A 20 5.99 -5.37 -4.36
N VAL A 21 4.76 -5.43 -3.87
CA VAL A 21 4.38 -6.34 -2.78
C VAL A 21 2.98 -6.86 -3.03
N ASP A 22 2.74 -8.12 -2.67
CA ASP A 22 1.40 -8.72 -2.66
C ASP A 22 0.85 -8.64 -1.25
N SER A 23 -0.43 -8.35 -1.13
CA SER A 23 -1.12 -8.35 0.16
C SER A 23 -2.58 -8.74 -0.05
N THR A 24 -3.16 -9.40 0.94
CA THR A 24 -4.59 -9.73 0.93
C THR A 24 -5.35 -9.00 2.03
N ALA A 25 -4.68 -8.14 2.78
CA ALA A 25 -5.30 -7.43 3.90
C ALA A 25 -5.89 -6.10 3.45
N ALA A 26 -6.99 -5.69 4.07
CA ALA A 26 -7.60 -4.40 3.81
C ALA A 26 -6.77 -3.25 4.40
N ALA A 27 -5.91 -3.53 5.34
CA ALA A 27 -5.03 -2.55 5.95
C ALA A 27 -3.67 -3.19 6.20
N GLY A 28 -2.63 -2.41 6.14
CA GLY A 28 -1.29 -2.95 6.38
C GLY A 28 -0.21 -1.89 6.43
N LEU A 29 0.99 -2.35 6.75
CA LEU A 29 2.17 -1.51 6.81
C LEU A 29 3.11 -1.93 5.68
N VAL A 30 3.56 -0.97 4.90
CA VAL A 30 4.45 -1.21 3.78
C VAL A 30 5.60 -0.21 3.86
N THR A 31 6.78 -0.63 3.40
CA THR A 31 7.96 0.24 3.37
C THR A 31 8.26 0.65 1.94
N LEU A 32 8.29 1.95 1.70
CA LEU A 32 8.79 2.51 0.44
C LEU A 32 10.29 2.67 0.61
N LYS A 33 11.05 1.91 -0.17
CA LYS A 33 12.49 1.81 0.01
C LYS A 33 13.21 3.07 -0.44
N ARG A 34 14.28 3.38 0.29
CA ARG A 34 15.19 4.47 -0.09
C ARG A 34 15.64 4.29 -1.54
N GLY A 35 15.62 5.38 -2.30
CA GLY A 35 16.06 5.38 -3.69
C GLY A 35 14.98 5.01 -4.69
N THR A 36 13.80 4.60 -4.24
CA THR A 36 12.67 4.31 -5.12
C THR A 36 11.70 5.49 -5.12
N ASP A 37 10.90 5.60 -6.18
CA ASP A 37 9.92 6.67 -6.31
C ASP A 37 8.48 6.16 -6.21
N HIS A 38 8.30 4.85 -6.07
CA HIS A 38 6.96 4.26 -5.96
C HIS A 38 7.00 2.89 -5.32
N MET A 39 5.84 2.44 -4.86
CA MET A 39 5.62 1.09 -4.37
C MET A 39 4.26 0.62 -4.87
N LYS A 40 4.24 -0.48 -5.61
CA LYS A 40 3.00 -1.08 -6.08
C LYS A 40 2.55 -2.16 -5.11
N ILE A 41 1.32 -2.07 -4.66
CA ILE A 41 0.72 -3.06 -3.76
C ILE A 41 -0.38 -3.79 -4.52
N ASN A 42 -0.18 -5.08 -4.78
CA ASN A 42 -1.21 -5.90 -5.39
C ASN A 42 -2.14 -6.38 -4.30
N ASN A 43 -3.45 -6.17 -4.49
CA ASN A 43 -4.41 -6.53 -3.46
C ASN A 43 -5.76 -6.80 -4.12
N PRO A 44 -6.35 -8.00 -3.92
CA PRO A 44 -7.61 -8.36 -4.57
C PRO A 44 -8.81 -7.56 -4.08
N LEU A 45 -8.67 -6.83 -2.98
CA LEU A 45 -9.75 -6.02 -2.43
C LEU A 45 -9.89 -4.67 -3.13
N VAL A 46 -8.92 -4.27 -3.92
CA VAL A 46 -8.94 -2.98 -4.61
C VAL A 46 -9.96 -2.99 -5.73
N LYS A 47 -10.82 -1.98 -5.74
CA LYS A 47 -11.79 -1.73 -6.80
C LYS A 47 -11.58 -0.32 -7.31
N GLU A 48 -12.10 -0.01 -8.50
CA GLU A 48 -11.99 1.34 -9.03
C GLU A 48 -12.66 2.36 -8.11
N SER A 49 -13.71 1.95 -7.39
CA SER A 49 -14.43 2.81 -6.47
C SER A 49 -13.87 2.79 -5.05
N SER A 50 -12.83 2.02 -4.77
CA SER A 50 -12.27 1.95 -3.42
C SER A 50 -11.68 3.27 -2.99
N PHE A 51 -11.84 3.56 -1.68
CA PHE A 51 -11.09 4.65 -1.06
C PHE A 51 -9.83 4.06 -0.45
N ILE A 52 -8.69 4.61 -0.81
CA ILE A 52 -7.41 4.13 -0.29
C ILE A 52 -6.74 5.26 0.46
N PHE A 53 -6.55 5.02 1.76
CA PHE A 53 -5.94 5.99 2.66
C PHE A 53 -4.49 5.58 2.92
N ILE A 54 -3.58 6.53 2.83
CA ILE A 54 -2.15 6.32 3.03
C ILE A 54 -1.68 7.25 4.12
N THR A 55 -1.09 6.66 5.16
CA THR A 55 -0.62 7.42 6.31
C THR A 55 0.84 7.08 6.58
N PRO A 56 1.76 8.04 6.43
CA PRO A 56 3.16 7.80 6.75
C PRO A 56 3.34 7.50 8.24
N LYS A 57 4.15 6.50 8.54
CA LYS A 57 4.51 6.17 9.91
C LYS A 57 5.92 6.66 10.24
N THR A 58 6.73 6.88 9.22
CA THR A 58 8.08 7.41 9.37
C THR A 58 8.03 8.91 9.16
N LYS A 59 8.73 9.66 10.01
CA LYS A 59 8.85 11.09 9.82
C LYS A 59 9.56 11.35 8.49
N THR A 60 8.94 12.15 7.64
CA THR A 60 9.48 12.43 6.32
C THR A 60 9.05 13.83 5.88
N ASN A 61 9.92 14.49 5.11
CA ASN A 61 9.58 15.77 4.48
C ASN A 61 8.96 15.56 3.11
N GLN A 62 8.90 14.33 2.65
CA GLN A 62 8.39 14.02 1.32
C GLN A 62 6.92 13.64 1.40
N ASN A 63 6.16 14.02 0.37
CA ASN A 63 4.74 13.70 0.31
C ASN A 63 4.54 12.35 -0.35
N LEU A 64 3.69 11.54 0.26
CA LEU A 64 3.22 10.29 -0.34
C LEU A 64 1.88 10.56 -1.01
N PHE A 65 1.64 9.93 -2.14
CA PHE A 65 0.38 10.10 -2.86
C PHE A 65 0.05 8.83 -3.65
N LEU A 66 -1.21 8.72 -4.01
CA LEU A 66 -1.69 7.60 -4.80
C LEU A 66 -1.42 7.88 -6.28
N LEU A 67 -0.58 7.06 -6.91
CA LEU A 67 -0.25 7.22 -8.33
C LEU A 67 -1.25 6.52 -9.23
N ASP A 68 -1.75 5.35 -8.83
CA ASP A 68 -2.58 4.52 -9.67
C ASP A 68 -3.42 3.59 -8.83
N GLN A 69 -4.56 3.17 -9.36
CA GLN A 69 -5.48 2.28 -8.68
C GLN A 69 -6.21 1.47 -9.75
N LYS A 70 -6.09 0.15 -9.66
CA LYS A 70 -6.73 -0.74 -10.62
C LYS A 70 -7.52 -1.83 -9.92
N GLU A 71 -8.70 -2.11 -10.44
CA GLU A 71 -9.49 -3.24 -10.00
C GLU A 71 -9.00 -4.51 -10.69
N ALA A 72 -9.11 -5.64 -10.02
CA ALA A 72 -8.75 -6.93 -10.62
C ALA A 72 -9.61 -7.21 -11.85
N GLU A 73 -8.97 -7.65 -12.92
CA GLU A 73 -9.65 -8.01 -14.15
C GLU A 73 -9.03 -9.28 -14.72
N ASP A 74 -9.86 -10.25 -15.10
CA ASP A 74 -9.40 -11.50 -15.69
C ASP A 74 -8.23 -12.08 -14.89
N GLU A 75 -7.05 -12.11 -15.47
CA GLU A 75 -5.87 -12.66 -14.80
C GLU A 75 -5.03 -11.59 -14.11
N GLU A 76 -5.42 -10.32 -14.21
CA GLU A 76 -4.67 -9.24 -13.58
C GLU A 76 -5.16 -9.00 -12.16
N LYS A 77 -4.23 -8.86 -11.25
CA LYS A 77 -4.54 -8.56 -9.86
C LYS A 77 -4.96 -7.11 -9.70
N GLY A 78 -5.87 -6.85 -8.77
CA GLY A 78 -6.13 -5.50 -8.34
C GLY A 78 -4.87 -4.92 -7.69
N SER A 79 -4.68 -3.62 -7.78
CA SER A 79 -3.48 -3.00 -7.24
C SER A 79 -3.67 -1.52 -7.01
N PHE A 80 -2.83 -0.95 -6.17
CA PHE A 80 -2.66 0.50 -6.09
C PHE A 80 -1.17 0.78 -5.95
N THR A 81 -0.77 1.96 -6.41
CA THR A 81 0.62 2.36 -6.39
C THR A 81 0.76 3.65 -5.61
N VAL A 82 1.67 3.65 -4.65
CA VAL A 82 1.98 4.83 -3.84
C VAL A 82 3.25 5.44 -4.37
N GLY A 83 3.22 6.74 -4.61
CA GLY A 83 4.38 7.47 -5.09
C GLY A 83 4.90 8.45 -4.06
N VAL A 84 6.08 8.98 -4.33
CA VAL A 84 6.71 9.99 -3.49
C VAL A 84 7.35 11.03 -4.40
N ASP A 85 7.46 12.26 -3.90
CA ASP A 85 8.11 13.34 -4.65
C ASP A 85 9.59 13.00 -4.88
N GLY A 86 9.99 12.88 -6.15
CA GLY A 86 11.34 12.47 -6.49
C GLY A 86 11.58 11.04 -6.05
N LYS A 87 12.73 10.77 -5.46
CA LYS A 87 13.05 9.46 -4.90
C LYS A 87 13.10 9.56 -3.39
N ALA A 88 12.75 8.48 -2.72
CA ALA A 88 12.77 8.45 -1.27
C ALA A 88 14.19 8.66 -0.75
N ASN A 89 14.35 9.60 0.16
CA ASN A 89 15.66 9.89 0.77
C ASN A 89 16.05 8.85 1.79
N ASP A 90 15.04 8.21 2.38
CA ASP A 90 15.21 7.14 3.37
C ASP A 90 14.03 6.18 3.21
N ASP A 91 14.10 5.03 3.87
CA ASP A 91 12.97 4.12 3.90
C ASP A 91 11.80 4.82 4.58
N ILE A 92 10.64 4.81 3.92
CA ILE A 92 9.43 5.44 4.46
C ILE A 92 8.42 4.34 4.71
N LYS A 93 8.09 4.13 5.98
CA LYS A 93 7.03 3.19 6.34
C LYS A 93 5.70 3.92 6.32
N PHE A 94 4.71 3.30 5.74
CA PHE A 94 3.37 3.87 5.68
C PHE A 94 2.31 2.79 5.87
N ASN A 95 1.19 3.20 6.45
CA ASN A 95 0.02 2.34 6.55
C ASN A 95 -0.89 2.63 5.36
N TYR A 96 -1.59 1.61 4.91
CA TYR A 96 -2.68 1.80 3.95
C TYR A 96 -3.96 1.22 4.52
N LEU A 97 -5.09 1.75 4.05
CA LEU A 97 -6.42 1.25 4.38
C LEU A 97 -7.27 1.31 3.13
N ILE A 98 -7.85 0.17 2.76
CA ILE A 98 -8.75 0.07 1.61
C ILE A 98 -10.18 0.01 2.14
N VAL A 99 -11.01 0.96 1.70
CA VAL A 99 -12.42 1.02 2.09
C VAL A 99 -13.27 0.89 0.84
N ASN A 100 -14.13 -0.12 0.84
CA ASN A 100 -15.05 -0.37 -0.28
C ASN A 100 -16.46 0.05 0.07
#